data_2c2cc68ca362fa876f441870d296e858
#
_entry.id   2c2cc68ca362fa876f441870d296e858
#
_cell.length_a   1.000
_cell.length_b   1.000
_cell.length_c   1.000
_cell.angle_alpha   90.00
_cell.angle_beta   90.00
_cell.angle_gamma   90.00
#
_symmetry.space_group_name_H-M   'P 1'
#
loop_
_entity.id
_entity.type
_entity.pdbx_description
1 polymer ?
#
loop_
_entity_poly.entity_id
_entity_poly.type
_entity_poly.pdbx_seq_one_letter_code
_entity_poly.pdbx_strand_id
1 'polypeptide(L)'
;MKKIFLAVFLLTTFILSGCGGQASKDEPKDESQVSVKDEKQDEASPAQNVSGNLKISMLNVGQGDAILIQTGKQTILIDTSDTDERELLVHELEKLSVTKIDKLILTHPHADHIGNAKVLINPSAKELKANPYLEKISVAEVYDNGIAASSPLYKSYMKAIDAKGIIHQSLKVGDTLDFGNSVKFNVLYPTPELVKAVNGGQKSDPNNESVVGKLTYKKFSMMFTGDAEKEVESELLANNKPKALKCDVLKSGHHGSYTASTKDFVAAVDPSYVLISCGPDEERRNTYGHPHLEPLENYLAQGIDENNIFCTRWNGTITVTSDGKSFSVQPEEREDWVEKWIKKKKKDKQK
;
A
#
# COMPACT_ATOMS: atom_id res chain seq x y z
N MET A 1 60.00 3.99 5.44
CA MET A 1 60.57 2.72 5.96
C MET A 1 59.58 1.61 5.63
N LYS A 2 60.05 0.72 4.75
CA LYS A 2 59.30 -0.48 4.28
C LYS A 2 59.24 -1.52 5.39
N LYS A 3 58.13 -2.23 5.54
CA LYS A 3 58.17 -3.64 5.98
C LYS A 3 57.04 -4.39 5.28
N ILE A 4 57.47 -5.23 4.37
CA ILE A 4 56.80 -6.34 3.70
C ILE A 4 56.79 -7.49 4.66
N PHE A 5 55.69 -8.24 4.77
CA PHE A 5 55.72 -9.63 5.21
C PHE A 5 54.93 -10.53 4.27
N LEU A 6 55.63 -11.56 3.90
CA LEU A 6 55.41 -12.53 2.82
C LEU A 6 54.71 -13.78 3.36
N ALA A 7 53.92 -14.37 2.55
CA ALA A 7 53.31 -15.67 2.41
C ALA A 7 53.73 -16.81 3.35
N VAL A 8 52.83 -17.77 3.60
CA VAL A 8 53.14 -19.20 3.41
C VAL A 8 51.84 -19.96 3.04
N PHE A 9 51.91 -20.66 1.92
CA PHE A 9 51.08 -21.75 1.42
C PHE A 9 51.25 -23.00 2.29
N LEU A 10 50.21 -23.75 2.57
CA LEU A 10 50.32 -25.17 2.84
C LEU A 10 49.23 -25.95 2.13
N LEU A 11 49.65 -26.70 1.17
CA LEU A 11 48.94 -27.70 0.38
C LEU A 11 49.13 -29.06 1.11
N THR A 12 48.06 -29.79 1.40
CA THR A 12 48.15 -31.22 1.69
C THR A 12 47.12 -32.02 0.92
N THR A 13 47.61 -32.70 -0.05
CA THR A 13 47.02 -33.85 -0.74
C THR A 13 47.06 -35.08 0.14
N PHE A 14 46.01 -35.90 0.12
CA PHE A 14 46.10 -37.32 0.40
C PHE A 14 45.27 -38.15 -0.57
N ILE A 15 45.86 -39.25 -0.97
CA ILE A 15 45.59 -40.11 -2.10
C ILE A 15 44.95 -41.44 -1.63
N LEU A 16 43.98 -41.92 -2.41
CA LEU A 16 43.64 -43.31 -2.83
C LEU A 16 43.78 -44.53 -1.89
N SER A 17 42.76 -45.36 -1.89
CA SER A 17 42.71 -46.82 -2.21
C SER A 17 41.33 -47.37 -1.82
N GLY A 18 40.55 -48.17 -2.54
CA GLY A 18 40.79 -49.08 -3.64
C GLY A 18 40.08 -50.41 -3.36
N CYS A 19 39.53 -51.05 -4.42
CA CYS A 19 39.05 -52.45 -4.54
C CYS A 19 37.65 -52.77 -4.00
N GLY A 20 36.77 -53.50 -4.68
CA GLY A 20 36.81 -54.24 -5.95
C GLY A 20 35.71 -55.32 -5.98
N GLY A 21 35.24 -55.62 -7.18
CA GLY A 21 34.61 -56.92 -7.54
C GLY A 21 33.08 -56.92 -7.55
N GLN A 22 32.35 -57.41 -8.49
CA GLN A 22 32.47 -58.23 -9.67
C GLN A 22 31.10 -58.29 -10.36
N ALA A 23 31.10 -58.43 -11.66
CA ALA A 23 29.99 -58.37 -12.61
C ALA A 23 29.08 -59.61 -12.59
N SER A 24 27.85 -59.46 -13.07
CA SER A 24 27.22 -60.42 -13.98
C SER A 24 26.23 -59.73 -14.90
N LYS A 25 26.27 -60.12 -16.17
CA LYS A 25 25.51 -59.74 -17.32
C LYS A 25 24.07 -60.25 -17.23
N ASP A 26 23.13 -59.54 -17.83
CA ASP A 26 22.30 -59.96 -18.98
C ASP A 26 21.31 -58.84 -19.39
N GLU A 27 21.35 -58.50 -20.68
CA GLU A 27 20.34 -57.79 -21.46
C GLU A 27 19.45 -58.77 -22.21
N PRO A 28 18.45 -58.37 -23.01
CA PRO A 28 17.47 -57.29 -22.96
C PRO A 28 16.02 -57.80 -23.10
N LYS A 29 15.01 -56.95 -22.86
CA LYS A 29 13.73 -56.96 -23.66
C LYS A 29 13.01 -55.61 -23.58
N ASP A 30 12.79 -55.13 -24.76
CA ASP A 30 11.94 -54.06 -25.24
C ASP A 30 10.47 -54.26 -24.81
N GLU A 31 9.82 -53.19 -24.33
CA GLU A 31 8.43 -52.88 -24.59
C GLU A 31 8.10 -51.43 -24.16
N SER A 32 7.83 -50.64 -25.15
CA SER A 32 7.28 -49.31 -25.11
C SER A 32 5.94 -49.23 -24.35
N GLN A 33 5.88 -48.46 -23.26
CA GLN A 33 4.63 -47.87 -22.80
C GLN A 33 4.82 -46.40 -22.52
N VAL A 34 4.21 -45.58 -23.40
CA VAL A 34 4.02 -44.16 -23.23
C VAL A 34 3.00 -43.97 -22.11
N SER A 35 3.45 -43.57 -20.93
CA SER A 35 2.56 -43.08 -19.87
C SER A 35 2.39 -41.56 -20.05
N VAL A 36 1.20 -41.20 -20.50
CA VAL A 36 0.67 -39.83 -20.44
C VAL A 36 0.65 -39.43 -18.94
N LYS A 37 1.49 -38.49 -18.59
CA LYS A 37 1.37 -37.83 -17.27
C LYS A 37 0.23 -36.82 -17.37
N ASP A 38 -0.86 -37.10 -16.66
CA ASP A 38 -1.89 -36.13 -16.33
C ASP A 38 -1.21 -34.95 -15.60
N GLU A 39 -1.19 -33.80 -16.23
CA GLU A 39 -0.92 -32.54 -15.56
C GLU A 39 -2.12 -32.28 -14.62
N LYS A 40 -1.88 -32.51 -13.33
CA LYS A 40 -2.77 -31.99 -12.30
C LYS A 40 -2.73 -30.48 -12.39
N GLN A 41 -3.86 -29.90 -12.74
CA GLN A 41 -4.16 -28.50 -12.48
C GLN A 41 -3.92 -28.24 -10.98
N ASP A 42 -2.98 -27.36 -10.67
CA ASP A 42 -2.83 -26.81 -9.34
C ASP A 42 -4.12 -26.04 -9.00
N GLU A 43 -4.99 -26.69 -8.21
CA GLU A 43 -6.06 -25.99 -7.51
C GLU A 43 -5.43 -24.91 -6.64
N ALA A 44 -5.85 -23.68 -6.81
CA ALA A 44 -5.46 -22.54 -5.98
C ALA A 44 -5.66 -22.91 -4.51
N SER A 45 -4.57 -23.05 -3.78
CA SER A 45 -4.60 -23.33 -2.33
C SER A 45 -5.44 -22.27 -1.63
N PRO A 46 -6.37 -22.64 -0.74
CA PRO A 46 -7.14 -21.68 0.04
C PRO A 46 -6.18 -20.76 0.81
N ALA A 47 -6.44 -19.46 0.78
CA ALA A 47 -5.65 -18.44 1.45
C ALA A 47 -5.38 -18.85 2.91
N GLN A 48 -4.12 -19.18 3.22
CA GLN A 48 -3.73 -19.53 4.58
C GLN A 48 -3.88 -18.29 5.46
N ASN A 49 -4.64 -18.40 6.56
CA ASN A 49 -4.71 -17.36 7.58
C ASN A 49 -3.33 -17.17 8.22
N VAL A 50 -2.61 -16.15 7.79
CA VAL A 50 -1.32 -15.79 8.37
C VAL A 50 -1.59 -15.00 9.65
N SER A 51 -1.17 -15.54 10.78
CA SER A 51 -1.12 -14.78 12.03
C SER A 51 0.16 -13.94 12.04
N GLY A 52 0.05 -12.63 12.15
CA GLY A 52 1.22 -11.74 12.12
C GLY A 52 1.07 -10.52 13.02
N ASN A 53 2.21 -9.92 13.35
CA ASN A 53 2.26 -8.70 14.15
C ASN A 53 1.97 -7.41 13.34
N LEU A 54 1.94 -7.50 12.01
CA LEU A 54 1.58 -6.39 11.13
C LEU A 54 0.20 -6.64 10.54
N LYS A 55 -0.70 -5.70 10.76
CA LYS A 55 -2.02 -5.65 10.15
C LYS A 55 -2.20 -4.30 9.47
N ILE A 56 -2.58 -4.31 8.19
CA ILE A 56 -2.89 -3.11 7.41
C ILE A 56 -4.32 -3.25 6.93
N SER A 57 -5.20 -2.33 7.29
CA SER A 57 -6.60 -2.34 6.90
C SER A 57 -6.90 -1.10 6.06
N MET A 58 -7.20 -1.29 4.77
CA MET A 58 -7.81 -0.26 3.94
C MET A 58 -9.29 -0.22 4.30
N LEU A 59 -9.70 0.82 5.00
CA LEU A 59 -11.04 0.94 5.59
C LEU A 59 -12.07 1.25 4.51
N ASN A 60 -13.25 0.67 4.63
CA ASN A 60 -14.39 1.02 3.76
C ASN A 60 -15.03 2.31 4.26
N VAL A 61 -14.52 3.43 3.78
CA VAL A 61 -14.92 4.79 4.16
C VAL A 61 -15.59 5.56 3.02
N GLY A 62 -16.20 4.86 2.06
CA GLY A 62 -16.78 5.50 0.89
C GLY A 62 -15.72 6.02 -0.09
N GLN A 63 -15.96 7.18 -0.69
CA GLN A 63 -14.97 7.82 -1.54
C GLN A 63 -13.93 8.53 -0.69
N GLY A 64 -12.66 8.15 -0.85
CA GLY A 64 -11.52 8.68 -0.12
C GLY A 64 -10.65 7.60 0.50
N ASP A 65 -9.56 7.99 1.10
CA ASP A 65 -8.60 7.10 1.75
C ASP A 65 -8.67 7.16 3.28
N ALA A 66 -8.63 6.00 3.90
CA ALA A 66 -8.27 5.83 5.30
C ALA A 66 -7.64 4.44 5.48
N ILE A 67 -6.36 4.39 5.79
CA ILE A 67 -5.62 3.13 5.90
C ILE A 67 -5.00 3.02 7.27
N LEU A 68 -5.47 2.03 8.04
CA LEU A 68 -5.01 1.76 9.41
C LEU A 68 -3.88 0.74 9.39
N ILE A 69 -2.75 1.05 10.02
CA ILE A 69 -1.59 0.16 10.17
C ILE A 69 -1.36 -0.10 11.66
N GLN A 70 -1.43 -1.36 12.06
CA GLN A 70 -1.21 -1.81 13.43
C GLN A 70 -0.02 -2.77 13.47
N THR A 71 1.01 -2.40 14.23
CA THR A 71 2.26 -3.18 14.32
C THR A 71 2.40 -3.95 15.64
N GLY A 72 1.39 -3.89 16.50
CA GLY A 72 1.46 -4.40 17.88
C GLY A 72 2.31 -3.50 18.82
N LYS A 73 2.94 -2.45 18.29
CA LYS A 73 3.66 -1.41 19.05
C LYS A 73 3.07 -0.02 18.83
N GLN A 74 2.66 0.26 17.60
CA GLN A 74 2.09 1.53 17.19
C GLN A 74 0.86 1.30 16.33
N THR A 75 -0.02 2.28 16.34
CA THR A 75 -1.17 2.41 15.45
C THR A 75 -0.97 3.66 14.60
N ILE A 76 -0.94 3.48 13.28
CA ILE A 76 -0.76 4.55 12.32
C ILE A 76 -2.02 4.64 11.46
N LEU A 77 -2.50 5.84 11.19
CA LEU A 77 -3.55 6.10 10.23
C LEU A 77 -2.99 6.94 9.10
N ILE A 78 -3.15 6.47 7.86
CA ILE A 78 -2.85 7.24 6.65
C ILE A 78 -4.17 7.72 6.08
N ASP A 79 -4.35 9.03 6.00
CA ASP A 79 -5.54 9.76 5.58
C ASP A 79 -6.79 9.50 6.43
N THR A 80 -7.82 10.30 6.23
CA THR A 80 -8.99 10.39 7.12
C THR A 80 -10.32 10.51 6.38
N SER A 81 -10.35 10.13 5.09
CA SER A 81 -11.54 10.20 4.24
C SER A 81 -12.18 11.60 4.11
N ASP A 82 -13.29 11.70 3.40
CA ASP A 82 -14.06 12.94 3.24
C ASP A 82 -14.88 13.27 4.49
N THR A 83 -15.22 14.54 4.62
CA THR A 83 -16.09 15.05 5.71
C THR A 83 -17.45 14.37 5.75
N ASP A 84 -18.01 14.03 4.60
CA ASP A 84 -19.31 13.41 4.47
C ASP A 84 -19.28 11.91 4.85
N GLU A 85 -18.10 11.31 4.88
CA GLU A 85 -17.87 9.91 5.23
C GLU A 85 -17.43 9.72 6.70
N ARG A 86 -17.53 10.76 7.52
CA ARG A 86 -17.13 10.73 8.94
C ARG A 86 -17.73 9.59 9.74
N GLU A 87 -19.00 9.31 9.54
CA GLU A 87 -19.70 8.25 10.28
C GLU A 87 -19.11 6.88 9.94
N LEU A 88 -18.78 6.64 8.67
CA LEU A 88 -18.11 5.41 8.24
C LEU A 88 -16.71 5.29 8.85
N LEU A 89 -15.91 6.35 8.78
CA LEU A 89 -14.58 6.36 9.37
C LEU A 89 -14.62 6.05 10.88
N VAL A 90 -15.49 6.75 11.63
CA VAL A 90 -15.61 6.54 13.08
C VAL A 90 -16.10 5.12 13.39
N HIS A 91 -17.06 4.62 12.61
CA HIS A 91 -17.57 3.24 12.75
C HIS A 91 -16.45 2.20 12.55
N GLU A 92 -15.65 2.34 11.49
CA GLU A 92 -14.54 1.42 11.22
C GLU A 92 -13.45 1.48 12.31
N LEU A 93 -13.13 2.69 12.81
CA LEU A 93 -12.20 2.84 13.92
C LEU A 93 -12.74 2.23 15.23
N GLU A 94 -14.03 2.38 15.51
CA GLU A 94 -14.69 1.74 16.67
C GLU A 94 -14.69 0.22 16.55
N LYS A 95 -15.08 -0.33 15.40
CA LYS A 95 -15.07 -1.75 15.08
C LYS A 95 -13.69 -2.38 15.29
N LEU A 96 -12.63 -1.66 14.95
CA LEU A 96 -11.24 -2.06 15.14
C LEU A 96 -10.67 -1.66 16.52
N SER A 97 -11.51 -1.09 17.41
CA SER A 97 -11.16 -0.67 18.78
C SER A 97 -9.98 0.30 18.84
N VAL A 98 -9.89 1.22 17.87
CA VAL A 98 -8.81 2.21 17.78
C VAL A 98 -9.10 3.36 18.76
N THR A 99 -8.28 3.48 19.81
CA THR A 99 -8.38 4.57 20.79
C THR A 99 -7.15 5.50 20.77
N LYS A 100 -6.08 5.05 20.13
CA LYS A 100 -4.86 5.83 20.00
C LYS A 100 -4.33 5.71 18.58
N ILE A 101 -4.01 6.85 17.97
CA ILE A 101 -3.28 6.98 16.72
C ILE A 101 -1.91 7.56 17.09
N ASP A 102 -0.86 6.74 17.06
CA ASP A 102 0.48 7.18 17.36
C ASP A 102 1.02 8.14 16.29
N LYS A 103 0.70 7.85 15.01
CA LYS A 103 1.05 8.70 13.87
C LYS A 103 -0.13 8.81 12.91
N LEU A 104 -0.56 10.05 12.66
CA LEU A 104 -1.50 10.39 11.59
C LEU A 104 -0.68 10.95 10.42
N ILE A 105 -0.73 10.29 9.27
CA ILE A 105 -0.05 10.72 8.05
C ILE A 105 -1.11 11.23 7.08
N LEU A 106 -1.02 12.47 6.63
CA LEU A 106 -1.91 13.10 5.67
C LEU A 106 -1.16 13.25 4.36
N THR A 107 -1.62 12.55 3.30
CA THR A 107 -0.87 12.46 2.05
C THR A 107 -0.88 13.77 1.27
N HIS A 108 -2.04 14.39 1.13
CA HIS A 108 -2.21 15.66 0.43
C HIS A 108 -3.53 16.35 0.86
N PRO A 109 -3.72 17.66 0.55
CA PRO A 109 -4.78 18.47 1.19
C PRO A 109 -6.18 18.38 0.56
N HIS A 110 -6.52 17.34 -0.23
CA HIS A 110 -7.88 17.15 -0.70
C HIS A 110 -8.82 16.66 0.41
N ALA A 111 -10.12 16.95 0.25
CA ALA A 111 -11.12 16.68 1.27
C ALA A 111 -11.27 15.20 1.61
N ASP A 112 -11.21 14.35 0.60
CA ASP A 112 -11.32 12.90 0.71
C ASP A 112 -10.07 12.21 1.31
N HIS A 113 -9.07 13.01 1.73
CA HIS A 113 -7.90 12.57 2.47
C HIS A 113 -7.79 13.23 3.86
N ILE A 114 -8.04 14.54 3.96
CA ILE A 114 -7.89 15.26 5.23
C ILE A 114 -9.22 15.63 5.90
N GLY A 115 -10.35 15.19 5.35
CA GLY A 115 -11.69 15.64 5.73
C GLY A 115 -12.01 15.52 7.21
N ASN A 116 -11.52 14.48 7.86
CA ASN A 116 -11.77 14.22 9.27
C ASN A 116 -10.54 14.40 10.17
N ALA A 117 -9.40 14.88 9.65
CA ALA A 117 -8.19 15.08 10.45
C ALA A 117 -8.42 15.98 11.67
N LYS A 118 -9.08 17.14 11.47
CA LYS A 118 -9.45 18.06 12.56
C LYS A 118 -10.29 17.39 13.63
N VAL A 119 -11.24 16.56 13.23
CA VAL A 119 -12.19 15.91 14.16
C VAL A 119 -11.50 14.84 14.99
N LEU A 120 -10.59 14.07 14.39
CA LEU A 120 -9.78 13.09 15.14
C LEU A 120 -8.81 13.77 16.13
N ILE A 121 -8.26 14.94 15.77
CA ILE A 121 -7.30 15.69 16.60
C ILE A 121 -8.01 16.44 17.72
N ASN A 122 -9.07 17.18 17.40
CA ASN A 122 -9.74 18.09 18.35
C ASN A 122 -11.24 18.21 18.03
N PRO A 123 -12.04 17.21 18.37
CA PRO A 123 -13.47 17.25 18.13
C PRO A 123 -14.15 18.35 18.95
N SER A 124 -15.13 19.04 18.35
CA SER A 124 -16.02 19.98 19.05
C SER A 124 -17.11 19.22 19.84
N ALA A 125 -17.76 19.90 20.79
CA ALA A 125 -18.88 19.32 21.55
C ALA A 125 -20.02 18.82 20.64
N LYS A 126 -20.25 19.49 19.47
CA LYS A 126 -21.24 19.04 18.48
C LYS A 126 -20.82 17.74 17.82
N GLU A 127 -19.54 17.60 17.46
CA GLU A 127 -18.98 16.40 16.85
C GLU A 127 -18.96 15.23 17.84
N LEU A 128 -18.58 15.47 19.09
CA LEU A 128 -18.66 14.46 20.17
C LEU A 128 -20.10 13.98 20.44
N LYS A 129 -21.07 14.90 20.38
CA LYS A 129 -22.48 14.52 20.53
C LYS A 129 -22.97 13.63 19.37
N ALA A 130 -22.51 13.91 18.14
CA ALA A 130 -22.87 13.12 16.96
C ALA A 130 -22.14 11.76 16.95
N ASN A 131 -20.89 11.74 17.35
CA ASN A 131 -20.02 10.56 17.33
C ASN A 131 -19.27 10.42 18.68
N PRO A 132 -19.89 9.84 19.71
CA PRO A 132 -19.28 9.77 21.05
C PRO A 132 -17.97 8.99 21.10
N TYR A 133 -17.73 8.08 20.17
CA TYR A 133 -16.48 7.32 20.11
C TYR A 133 -15.24 8.21 19.90
N LEU A 134 -15.40 9.38 19.28
CA LEU A 134 -14.32 10.37 19.11
C LEU A 134 -13.68 10.80 20.42
N GLU A 135 -14.41 10.75 21.55
CA GLU A 135 -13.86 11.08 22.88
C GLU A 135 -12.77 10.10 23.31
N LYS A 136 -12.83 8.87 22.81
CA LYS A 136 -11.84 7.83 23.13
C LYS A 136 -10.60 7.90 22.26
N ILE A 137 -10.65 8.64 21.14
CA ILE A 137 -9.54 8.70 20.16
C ILE A 137 -8.56 9.80 20.56
N SER A 138 -7.28 9.46 20.54
CA SER A 138 -6.18 10.41 20.69
C SER A 138 -5.19 10.29 19.54
N VAL A 139 -4.64 11.44 19.09
CA VAL A 139 -3.59 11.53 18.08
C VAL A 139 -2.33 12.07 18.73
N ALA A 140 -1.20 11.37 18.61
CA ALA A 140 0.05 11.75 19.24
C ALA A 140 0.94 12.62 18.35
N GLU A 141 1.07 12.24 17.08
CA GLU A 141 1.91 12.94 16.11
C GLU A 141 1.16 13.06 14.77
N VAL A 142 1.38 14.16 14.06
CA VAL A 142 0.83 14.39 12.71
C VAL A 142 1.98 14.62 11.73
N TYR A 143 1.88 13.99 10.59
CA TYR A 143 2.80 14.11 9.47
C TYR A 143 2.03 14.52 8.21
N ASP A 144 2.60 15.39 7.39
CA ASP A 144 2.05 15.76 6.08
C ASP A 144 3.15 15.97 5.01
N ASN A 145 2.77 16.41 3.83
CA ASN A 145 3.68 16.66 2.71
C ASN A 145 4.49 17.97 2.83
N GLY A 146 4.27 18.78 3.88
CA GLY A 146 4.97 20.06 4.08
C GLY A 146 4.55 21.19 3.13
N ILE A 147 3.47 21.00 2.35
CA ILE A 147 2.97 21.99 1.41
C ILE A 147 1.74 22.68 2.01
N ALA A 148 1.83 24.01 2.16
CA ALA A 148 0.76 24.79 2.72
C ALA A 148 -0.43 24.93 1.74
N ALA A 149 -1.63 24.57 2.20
CA ALA A 149 -2.84 24.73 1.42
C ALA A 149 -3.74 25.87 1.93
N SER A 150 -4.51 26.45 1.04
CA SER A 150 -5.43 27.55 1.37
C SER A 150 -6.80 27.07 1.82
N SER A 151 -7.10 25.78 1.72
CA SER A 151 -8.43 25.21 2.01
C SER A 151 -8.84 25.40 3.48
N PRO A 152 -10.14 25.56 3.77
CA PRO A 152 -10.62 25.62 5.15
C PRO A 152 -10.29 24.35 5.95
N LEU A 153 -10.31 23.19 5.33
CA LEU A 153 -9.99 21.90 5.98
C LEU A 153 -8.52 21.87 6.43
N TYR A 154 -7.59 22.23 5.54
CA TYR A 154 -6.16 22.35 5.90
C TYR A 154 -5.97 23.30 7.10
N LYS A 155 -6.51 24.52 6.99
CA LYS A 155 -6.41 25.51 8.09
C LYS A 155 -7.04 25.03 9.40
N SER A 156 -8.10 24.22 9.33
CA SER A 156 -8.79 23.71 10.52
C SER A 156 -8.00 22.65 11.24
N TYR A 157 -7.37 21.71 10.55
CA TYR A 157 -6.54 20.71 11.20
C TYR A 157 -5.23 21.30 11.74
N MET A 158 -4.62 22.24 11.02
CA MET A 158 -3.44 22.96 11.53
C MET A 158 -3.74 23.69 12.84
N LYS A 159 -4.87 24.40 12.94
CA LYS A 159 -5.33 25.00 14.19
C LYS A 159 -5.60 23.97 15.29
N ALA A 160 -6.09 22.79 14.93
CA ALA A 160 -6.32 21.73 15.91
C ALA A 160 -5.01 21.15 16.46
N ILE A 161 -4.00 21.00 15.62
CA ILE A 161 -2.63 20.64 16.02
C ILE A 161 -2.07 21.64 17.03
N ASP A 162 -2.10 22.94 16.69
CA ASP A 162 -1.62 24.02 17.55
C ASP A 162 -2.36 24.04 18.90
N ALA A 163 -3.70 23.94 18.86
CA ALA A 163 -4.54 23.96 20.05
C ALA A 163 -4.31 22.79 21.01
N LYS A 164 -3.85 21.64 20.49
CA LYS A 164 -3.55 20.43 21.26
C LYS A 164 -2.06 20.27 21.57
N GLY A 165 -1.19 21.11 21.01
CA GLY A 165 0.26 20.99 21.16
C GLY A 165 0.82 19.68 20.60
N ILE A 166 0.21 19.16 19.52
CA ILE A 166 0.63 17.91 18.89
C ILE A 166 1.88 18.14 18.04
N ILE A 167 2.79 17.18 18.05
CA ILE A 167 3.99 17.21 17.21
C ILE A 167 3.54 17.13 15.74
N HIS A 168 3.98 18.11 14.93
CA HIS A 168 3.75 18.14 13.49
C HIS A 168 5.07 18.17 12.74
N GLN A 169 5.20 17.32 11.73
CA GLN A 169 6.40 17.20 10.91
C GLN A 169 6.04 16.98 9.44
N SER A 170 6.84 17.57 8.55
CA SER A 170 6.71 17.37 7.11
C SER A 170 7.54 16.19 6.64
N LEU A 171 7.00 15.41 5.72
CA LEU A 171 7.67 14.27 5.10
C LEU A 171 8.20 14.65 3.71
N LYS A 172 9.37 14.10 3.39
CA LYS A 172 10.02 14.26 2.08
C LYS A 172 10.81 13.01 1.73
N VAL A 173 11.17 12.87 0.47
CA VAL A 173 12.00 11.77 -0.02
C VAL A 173 13.24 11.57 0.84
N GLY A 174 13.51 10.30 1.21
CA GLY A 174 14.61 9.90 2.06
C GLY A 174 14.29 9.80 3.56
N ASP A 175 13.19 10.37 4.01
CA ASP A 175 12.74 10.21 5.39
C ASP A 175 12.29 8.76 5.65
N THR A 176 12.50 8.28 6.85
CA THR A 176 12.07 6.95 7.29
C THR A 176 11.38 7.06 8.63
N LEU A 177 10.11 6.66 8.69
CA LEU A 177 9.38 6.52 9.95
C LEU A 177 9.52 5.09 10.46
N ASP A 178 9.87 4.94 11.73
CA ASP A 178 9.85 3.65 12.43
C ASP A 178 8.47 3.45 13.07
N PHE A 179 7.77 2.40 12.66
CA PHE A 179 6.47 2.01 13.21
C PHE A 179 6.58 0.93 14.29
N GLY A 180 7.80 0.65 14.75
CA GLY A 180 8.09 -0.41 15.72
C GLY A 180 8.08 -1.80 15.11
N ASN A 181 8.52 -2.81 15.88
CA ASN A 181 8.57 -4.22 15.46
C ASN A 181 9.29 -4.48 14.12
N SER A 182 10.28 -3.65 13.79
CA SER A 182 11.01 -3.70 12.50
C SER A 182 10.14 -3.32 11.28
N VAL A 183 9.00 -2.69 11.47
CA VAL A 183 8.19 -2.10 10.41
C VAL A 183 8.68 -0.69 10.15
N LYS A 184 9.05 -0.39 8.91
CA LYS A 184 9.53 0.93 8.50
C LYS A 184 8.71 1.46 7.33
N PHE A 185 8.50 2.77 7.31
CA PHE A 185 7.87 3.48 6.21
C PHE A 185 8.90 4.43 5.60
N ASN A 186 9.35 4.12 4.38
CA ASN A 186 10.34 4.89 3.66
C ASN A 186 9.64 5.82 2.68
N VAL A 187 9.83 7.12 2.86
CA VAL A 187 9.21 8.15 2.01
C VAL A 187 9.98 8.25 0.71
N LEU A 188 9.25 8.13 -0.40
CA LEU A 188 9.76 8.19 -1.77
C LEU A 188 9.43 9.52 -2.46
N TYR A 189 8.46 10.27 -1.97
CA TYR A 189 7.96 11.55 -2.47
C TYR A 189 7.14 12.27 -1.36
N PRO A 190 7.05 13.63 -1.31
CA PRO A 190 7.55 14.60 -2.28
C PRO A 190 9.05 14.89 -2.16
N THR A 191 9.59 15.57 -3.19
CA THR A 191 10.97 16.08 -3.16
C THR A 191 11.05 17.43 -2.42
N PRO A 192 12.18 17.76 -1.76
CA PRO A 192 12.37 19.07 -1.13
C PRO A 192 12.22 20.24 -2.13
N GLU A 193 12.61 20.01 -3.39
CA GLU A 193 12.52 20.98 -4.48
C GLU A 193 11.06 21.32 -4.80
N LEU A 194 10.19 20.29 -4.91
CA LEU A 194 8.75 20.52 -5.11
C LEU A 194 8.16 21.30 -3.94
N VAL A 195 8.40 20.85 -2.71
CA VAL A 195 7.87 21.51 -1.50
C VAL A 195 8.27 22.98 -1.46
N LYS A 196 9.54 23.27 -1.74
CA LYS A 196 10.04 24.65 -1.81
C LYS A 196 9.38 25.44 -2.93
N ALA A 197 9.23 24.88 -4.11
CA ALA A 197 8.67 25.56 -5.28
C ALA A 197 7.19 25.90 -5.07
N VAL A 198 6.39 24.96 -4.59
CA VAL A 198 4.95 25.16 -4.36
C VAL A 198 4.72 26.15 -3.21
N ASN A 199 5.43 26.03 -2.09
CA ASN A 199 5.38 27.00 -0.99
C ASN A 199 5.90 28.39 -1.42
N GLY A 200 6.72 28.47 -2.47
CA GLY A 200 7.16 29.70 -3.15
C GLY A 200 6.18 30.27 -4.14
N GLY A 201 5.01 29.65 -4.33
CA GLY A 201 3.92 30.13 -5.20
C GLY A 201 3.87 29.48 -6.57
N GLN A 202 4.69 28.44 -6.84
CA GLN A 202 4.52 27.63 -8.05
C GLN A 202 3.19 26.87 -7.97
N LYS A 203 2.43 26.85 -9.06
CA LYS A 203 1.21 26.05 -9.16
C LYS A 203 1.57 24.58 -9.33
N SER A 204 0.89 23.74 -8.59
CA SER A 204 0.96 22.28 -8.68
C SER A 204 -0.45 21.72 -8.58
N ASP A 205 -0.64 20.50 -9.05
CA ASP A 205 -1.82 19.70 -8.74
C ASP A 205 -1.63 19.08 -7.35
N PRO A 206 -2.55 19.29 -6.39
CA PRO A 206 -2.43 18.71 -5.06
C PRO A 206 -2.31 17.18 -5.05
N ASN A 207 -2.88 16.47 -6.03
CA ASN A 207 -2.67 15.03 -6.16
C ASN A 207 -1.19 14.69 -6.33
N ASN A 208 -0.48 15.46 -7.16
CA ASN A 208 0.95 15.31 -7.40
C ASN A 208 1.83 15.89 -6.26
N GLU A 209 1.22 16.27 -5.15
CA GLU A 209 1.89 16.64 -3.90
C GLU A 209 1.80 15.52 -2.85
N SER A 210 1.16 14.39 -3.18
CA SER A 210 0.92 13.26 -2.28
C SER A 210 2.20 12.69 -1.67
N VAL A 211 2.16 12.38 -0.38
CA VAL A 211 3.20 11.55 0.24
C VAL A 211 3.12 10.16 -0.35
N VAL A 212 4.16 9.75 -1.08
CA VAL A 212 4.34 8.38 -1.55
C VAL A 212 5.36 7.70 -0.66
N GLY A 213 5.02 6.51 -0.17
CA GLY A 213 5.90 5.76 0.70
C GLY A 213 5.80 4.26 0.55
N LYS A 214 6.89 3.58 0.88
CA LYS A 214 6.97 2.12 0.90
C LYS A 214 7.13 1.62 2.32
N LEU A 215 6.15 0.88 2.81
CA LEU A 215 6.27 0.12 4.05
C LEU A 215 7.07 -1.15 3.79
N THR A 216 7.99 -1.45 4.70
CA THR A 216 8.78 -2.68 4.68
C THR A 216 8.72 -3.37 6.04
N TYR A 217 8.49 -4.68 6.03
CA TYR A 217 8.53 -5.53 7.22
C TYR A 217 9.23 -6.83 6.88
N LYS A 218 10.53 -6.91 7.18
CA LYS A 218 11.41 -8.04 6.79
C LYS A 218 11.37 -8.28 5.27
N LYS A 219 10.67 -9.35 4.79
CA LYS A 219 10.52 -9.68 3.37
C LYS A 219 9.24 -9.09 2.75
N PHE A 220 8.27 -8.70 3.58
CA PHE A 220 7.01 -8.10 3.12
C PHE A 220 7.18 -6.61 2.82
N SER A 221 6.48 -6.13 1.80
CA SER A 221 6.43 -4.71 1.46
C SER A 221 5.10 -4.29 0.82
N MET A 222 4.67 -3.06 1.09
CA MET A 222 3.49 -2.44 0.49
C MET A 222 3.79 -1.00 0.07
N MET A 223 3.32 -0.62 -1.12
CA MET A 223 3.43 0.74 -1.64
C MET A 223 2.14 1.52 -1.37
N PHE A 224 2.30 2.74 -0.86
CA PHE A 224 1.23 3.70 -0.64
C PHE A 224 1.49 4.92 -1.52
N THR A 225 0.55 5.27 -2.36
CA THR A 225 0.74 6.28 -3.40
C THR A 225 -0.07 7.55 -3.16
N GLY A 226 -0.97 7.57 -2.15
CA GLY A 226 -1.98 8.61 -2.06
C GLY A 226 -2.70 8.75 -3.41
N ASP A 227 -2.81 9.96 -3.91
CA ASP A 227 -3.39 10.26 -5.21
C ASP A 227 -2.34 10.68 -6.26
N ALA A 228 -1.07 10.33 -6.02
CA ALA A 228 -0.01 10.56 -6.98
C ALA A 228 -0.38 10.05 -8.37
N GLU A 229 -0.20 10.91 -9.37
CA GLU A 229 -0.55 10.66 -10.75
C GLU A 229 0.69 10.30 -11.60
N LYS A 230 0.51 10.14 -12.89
CA LYS A 230 1.55 9.71 -13.85
C LYS A 230 2.82 10.59 -13.85
N GLU A 231 2.71 11.86 -13.50
CA GLU A 231 3.85 12.76 -13.37
C GLU A 231 4.76 12.31 -12.23
N VAL A 232 4.20 12.01 -11.06
CA VAL A 232 4.95 11.49 -9.90
C VAL A 232 5.46 10.08 -10.17
N GLU A 233 4.65 9.21 -10.79
CA GLU A 233 5.08 7.88 -11.20
C GLU A 233 6.30 7.93 -12.11
N SER A 234 6.32 8.87 -13.07
CA SER A 234 7.47 9.09 -13.96
C SER A 234 8.71 9.55 -13.19
N GLU A 235 8.55 10.45 -12.20
CA GLU A 235 9.66 10.87 -11.34
C GLU A 235 10.18 9.70 -10.46
N LEU A 236 9.28 8.89 -9.92
CA LEU A 236 9.66 7.69 -9.15
C LEU A 236 10.47 6.71 -10.01
N LEU A 237 10.05 6.47 -11.25
CA LEU A 237 10.75 5.61 -12.20
C LEU A 237 12.14 6.16 -12.57
N ALA A 238 12.25 7.47 -12.79
CA ALA A 238 13.50 8.11 -13.16
C ALA A 238 14.52 8.14 -12.00
N ASN A 239 14.04 8.31 -10.75
CA ASN A 239 14.90 8.56 -9.60
C ASN A 239 15.17 7.32 -8.74
N ASN A 240 14.50 6.20 -9.00
CA ASN A 240 14.65 4.99 -8.20
C ASN A 240 15.12 3.80 -9.04
N LYS A 241 15.96 2.97 -8.45
CA LYS A 241 16.27 1.66 -9.04
C LYS A 241 15.00 0.77 -8.99
N PRO A 242 14.75 -0.08 -9.99
CA PRO A 242 13.55 -0.95 -10.03
C PRO A 242 13.31 -1.73 -8.72
N LYS A 243 14.36 -2.27 -8.12
CA LYS A 243 14.28 -2.99 -6.85
C LYS A 243 13.73 -2.14 -5.69
N ALA A 244 13.92 -0.81 -5.71
CA ALA A 244 13.42 0.08 -4.67
C ALA A 244 11.90 0.23 -4.75
N LEU A 245 11.33 0.19 -5.96
CA LEU A 245 9.88 0.32 -6.19
C LEU A 245 9.14 -1.01 -6.02
N LYS A 246 9.76 -2.15 -6.31
CA LYS A 246 9.12 -3.46 -6.23
C LYS A 246 8.49 -3.70 -4.84
N CYS A 247 7.22 -4.15 -4.80
CA CYS A 247 6.51 -4.50 -3.56
C CYS A 247 5.52 -5.64 -3.77
N ASP A 248 5.02 -6.22 -2.68
CA ASP A 248 4.06 -7.33 -2.70
C ASP A 248 2.63 -6.84 -2.90
N VAL A 249 2.30 -5.68 -2.32
CA VAL A 249 0.96 -5.07 -2.37
C VAL A 249 1.07 -3.62 -2.80
N LEU A 250 0.23 -3.20 -3.74
CA LEU A 250 0.11 -1.82 -4.20
C LEU A 250 -1.23 -1.23 -3.76
N LYS A 251 -1.24 -0.08 -3.06
CA LYS A 251 -2.40 0.80 -3.05
C LYS A 251 -2.47 1.50 -4.40
N SER A 252 -3.55 1.29 -5.14
CA SER A 252 -3.79 1.96 -6.42
C SER A 252 -3.79 3.48 -6.25
N GLY A 253 -3.06 4.19 -7.11
CA GLY A 253 -3.04 5.65 -7.09
C GLY A 253 -4.42 6.24 -7.41
N HIS A 254 -4.75 7.35 -6.76
CA HIS A 254 -5.90 8.19 -7.06
C HIS A 254 -7.20 7.38 -7.24
N HIS A 255 -7.52 6.50 -6.26
CA HIS A 255 -8.73 5.67 -6.22
C HIS A 255 -8.96 4.80 -7.47
N GLY A 256 -7.90 4.48 -8.21
CA GLY A 256 -8.00 3.79 -9.50
C GLY A 256 -8.38 4.73 -10.65
N SER A 257 -7.98 6.00 -10.59
CA SER A 257 -8.12 6.96 -11.69
C SER A 257 -7.26 6.58 -12.90
N TYR A 258 -7.73 6.93 -14.11
CA TYR A 258 -6.94 6.83 -15.35
C TYR A 258 -5.72 7.75 -15.36
N THR A 259 -5.62 8.68 -14.42
CA THR A 259 -4.47 9.58 -14.28
C THR A 259 -3.27 8.92 -13.59
N ALA A 260 -3.48 7.75 -12.96
CA ALA A 260 -2.47 7.03 -12.18
C ALA A 260 -2.37 5.55 -12.60
N SER A 261 -1.47 4.83 -11.96
CA SER A 261 -1.22 3.39 -12.20
C SER A 261 -0.85 3.10 -13.66
N THR A 262 0.09 3.88 -14.18
CA THR A 262 0.60 3.71 -15.55
C THR A 262 1.24 2.33 -15.71
N LYS A 263 1.23 1.82 -16.94
CA LYS A 263 1.77 0.50 -17.28
C LYS A 263 3.22 0.34 -16.82
N ASP A 264 4.04 1.36 -17.03
CA ASP A 264 5.47 1.31 -16.68
C ASP A 264 5.66 1.32 -15.16
N PHE A 265 4.85 2.09 -14.43
CA PHE A 265 4.88 2.11 -12.97
C PHE A 265 4.43 0.78 -12.38
N VAL A 266 3.31 0.22 -12.86
CA VAL A 266 2.81 -1.09 -12.41
C VAL A 266 3.85 -2.18 -12.69
N ALA A 267 4.51 -2.14 -13.84
CA ALA A 267 5.59 -3.08 -14.19
C ALA A 267 6.81 -2.95 -13.25
N ALA A 268 7.17 -1.73 -12.85
CA ALA A 268 8.30 -1.51 -11.95
C ALA A 268 7.99 -1.91 -10.50
N VAL A 269 6.76 -1.68 -10.06
CA VAL A 269 6.27 -2.07 -8.74
C VAL A 269 6.06 -3.59 -8.65
N ASP A 270 5.62 -4.23 -9.73
CA ASP A 270 5.41 -5.67 -9.89
C ASP A 270 4.68 -6.31 -8.68
N PRO A 271 3.48 -5.80 -8.32
CA PRO A 271 2.76 -6.26 -7.14
C PRO A 271 2.00 -7.56 -7.40
N SER A 272 1.88 -8.40 -6.37
CA SER A 272 1.01 -9.59 -6.41
C SER A 272 -0.46 -9.27 -6.12
N TYR A 273 -0.71 -8.16 -5.39
CA TYR A 273 -2.04 -7.69 -5.01
C TYR A 273 -2.18 -6.18 -5.24
N VAL A 274 -3.36 -5.76 -5.66
CA VAL A 274 -3.73 -4.34 -5.78
C VAL A 274 -4.95 -4.05 -4.92
N LEU A 275 -4.86 -2.99 -4.11
CA LEU A 275 -5.96 -2.51 -3.29
C LEU A 275 -6.41 -1.12 -3.78
N ILE A 276 -7.71 -0.98 -3.99
CA ILE A 276 -8.33 0.25 -4.47
C ILE A 276 -9.32 0.74 -3.40
N SER A 277 -9.17 1.98 -2.97
CA SER A 277 -10.14 2.65 -2.10
C SER A 277 -11.05 3.52 -2.95
N CYS A 278 -12.32 3.21 -3.06
CA CYS A 278 -13.31 4.07 -3.68
C CYS A 278 -14.73 3.73 -3.22
N GLY A 279 -15.61 4.71 -3.27
CA GLY A 279 -17.00 4.57 -2.90
C GLY A 279 -17.91 4.10 -4.05
N PRO A 280 -19.20 3.83 -3.74
CA PRO A 280 -20.20 3.48 -4.73
C PRO A 280 -20.52 4.67 -5.65
N ASP A 281 -20.94 4.42 -6.90
CA ASP A 281 -21.41 5.44 -7.85
C ASP A 281 -22.72 6.12 -7.39
N GLU A 282 -23.42 5.47 -6.48
CA GLU A 282 -24.72 5.90 -6.01
C GLU A 282 -24.57 7.02 -4.98
N GLU A 283 -25.57 7.90 -4.90
CA GLU A 283 -25.65 8.99 -3.91
C GLU A 283 -24.60 10.11 -4.02
N ARG A 284 -24.00 10.35 -5.19
CA ARG A 284 -23.02 11.44 -5.44
C ARG A 284 -21.67 11.30 -4.75
N ARG A 285 -21.33 10.15 -4.16
CA ARG A 285 -20.09 9.95 -3.42
C ARG A 285 -18.91 9.57 -4.30
N ASN A 286 -19.15 8.98 -5.47
CA ASN A 286 -18.14 8.70 -6.48
C ASN A 286 -18.59 9.22 -7.85
N THR A 287 -18.67 10.54 -7.98
CA THR A 287 -19.05 11.20 -9.24
C THR A 287 -17.97 11.08 -10.32
N TYR A 288 -16.76 10.67 -9.94
CA TYR A 288 -15.62 10.47 -10.84
C TYR A 288 -15.69 9.14 -11.59
N GLY A 289 -16.49 8.19 -11.12
CA GLY A 289 -16.66 6.88 -11.75
C GLY A 289 -15.47 5.93 -11.54
N HIS A 290 -14.74 6.09 -10.42
CA HIS A 290 -13.65 5.17 -10.04
C HIS A 290 -14.16 3.76 -9.68
N PRO A 291 -13.32 2.73 -9.88
CA PRO A 291 -12.09 2.78 -10.64
C PRO A 291 -12.34 2.89 -12.15
N HIS A 292 -11.44 3.55 -12.86
CA HIS A 292 -11.49 3.63 -14.31
C HIS A 292 -11.01 2.33 -14.97
N LEU A 293 -11.24 2.24 -16.29
CA LEU A 293 -10.89 1.05 -17.06
C LEU A 293 -9.38 0.88 -17.21
N GLU A 294 -8.67 1.97 -17.46
CA GLU A 294 -7.26 1.98 -17.82
C GLU A 294 -6.35 1.34 -16.75
N PRO A 295 -6.45 1.70 -15.44
CA PRO A 295 -5.64 1.03 -14.42
C PRO A 295 -5.94 -0.46 -14.32
N LEU A 296 -7.21 -0.87 -14.42
CA LEU A 296 -7.57 -2.29 -14.37
C LEU A 296 -6.96 -3.07 -15.54
N GLU A 297 -6.99 -2.51 -16.75
CA GLU A 297 -6.35 -3.10 -17.93
C GLU A 297 -4.82 -3.17 -17.75
N ASN A 298 -4.20 -2.17 -17.12
CA ASN A 298 -2.76 -2.18 -16.83
C ASN A 298 -2.38 -3.28 -15.82
N TYR A 299 -3.18 -3.49 -14.78
CA TYR A 299 -2.95 -4.55 -13.80
C TYR A 299 -3.05 -5.94 -14.45
N LEU A 300 -4.12 -6.19 -15.20
CA LEU A 300 -4.32 -7.47 -15.89
C LEU A 300 -3.24 -7.72 -16.96
N ALA A 301 -2.83 -6.67 -17.69
CA ALA A 301 -1.77 -6.77 -18.70
C ALA A 301 -0.39 -7.08 -18.08
N GLN A 302 -0.17 -6.71 -16.81
CA GLN A 302 1.03 -7.07 -16.04
C GLN A 302 0.97 -8.50 -15.50
N GLY A 303 -0.17 -9.20 -15.65
CA GLY A 303 -0.35 -10.57 -15.18
C GLY A 303 -0.85 -10.68 -13.74
N ILE A 304 -1.34 -9.58 -13.17
CA ILE A 304 -1.98 -9.63 -11.83
C ILE A 304 -3.32 -10.35 -12.00
N ASP A 305 -3.54 -11.40 -11.19
CA ASP A 305 -4.80 -12.14 -11.18
C ASP A 305 -5.95 -11.20 -10.75
N GLU A 306 -7.08 -11.25 -11.47
CA GLU A 306 -8.25 -10.44 -11.13
C GLU A 306 -8.77 -10.70 -9.70
N ASN A 307 -8.59 -11.91 -9.17
CA ASN A 307 -8.92 -12.29 -7.80
C ASN A 307 -7.99 -11.66 -6.75
N ASN A 308 -6.91 -11.02 -7.17
CA ASN A 308 -5.96 -10.29 -6.34
C ASN A 308 -6.12 -8.76 -6.46
N ILE A 309 -7.15 -8.29 -7.18
CA ILE A 309 -7.51 -6.88 -7.28
C ILE A 309 -8.76 -6.65 -6.43
N PHE A 310 -8.57 -6.01 -5.29
CA PHE A 310 -9.64 -5.71 -4.35
C PHE A 310 -9.99 -4.23 -4.37
N CYS A 311 -11.28 -3.93 -4.15
CA CYS A 311 -11.77 -2.56 -4.04
C CYS A 311 -12.78 -2.46 -2.90
N THR A 312 -12.61 -1.45 -2.02
CA THR A 312 -13.48 -1.26 -0.85
C THR A 312 -14.96 -1.19 -1.19
N ARG A 313 -15.29 -0.70 -2.37
CA ARG A 313 -16.66 -0.64 -2.90
C ARG A 313 -17.38 -1.99 -2.92
N TRP A 314 -16.69 -3.07 -3.27
CA TRP A 314 -17.25 -4.43 -3.44
C TRP A 314 -16.75 -5.42 -2.41
N ASN A 315 -15.68 -5.06 -1.74
CA ASN A 315 -14.98 -5.98 -0.85
C ASN A 315 -15.00 -5.53 0.62
N GLY A 316 -15.69 -4.42 0.94
CA GLY A 316 -15.67 -3.87 2.29
C GLY A 316 -14.27 -3.45 2.73
N THR A 317 -13.99 -3.50 4.01
CA THR A 317 -12.64 -3.26 4.53
C THR A 317 -11.71 -4.40 4.14
N ILE A 318 -10.54 -4.07 3.55
CA ILE A 318 -9.56 -5.04 3.05
C ILE A 318 -8.37 -5.08 4.00
N THR A 319 -8.10 -6.27 4.56
CA THR A 319 -7.03 -6.43 5.56
C THR A 319 -5.88 -7.25 5.01
N VAL A 320 -4.67 -6.68 5.07
CA VAL A 320 -3.39 -7.37 4.85
C VAL A 320 -2.78 -7.72 6.19
N THR A 321 -2.44 -8.99 6.38
CA THR A 321 -1.74 -9.47 7.59
C THR A 321 -0.41 -10.09 7.21
N SER A 322 0.67 -9.75 7.93
CA SER A 322 2.01 -10.31 7.67
C SER A 322 2.78 -10.61 8.94
N ASP A 323 3.54 -11.70 8.91
CA ASP A 323 4.58 -12.05 9.89
C ASP A 323 5.98 -11.58 9.43
N GLY A 324 6.04 -10.95 8.26
CA GLY A 324 7.25 -10.47 7.61
C GLY A 324 7.99 -11.52 6.78
N LYS A 325 7.48 -12.75 6.68
CA LYS A 325 7.97 -13.81 5.77
C LYS A 325 6.90 -14.16 4.74
N SER A 326 5.67 -14.23 5.20
CA SER A 326 4.46 -14.49 4.45
C SER A 326 3.43 -13.39 4.75
N PHE A 327 2.41 -13.28 3.89
CA PHE A 327 1.30 -12.39 4.10
C PHE A 327 0.02 -12.98 3.52
N SER A 328 -1.12 -12.46 3.95
CA SER A 328 -2.44 -12.75 3.38
C SER A 328 -3.21 -11.47 3.18
N VAL A 329 -4.07 -11.43 2.16
CA VAL A 329 -5.01 -10.34 1.90
C VAL A 329 -6.42 -10.89 2.04
N GLN A 330 -7.21 -10.29 2.92
CA GLN A 330 -8.56 -10.73 3.24
C GLN A 330 -9.52 -9.54 3.18
N PRO A 331 -10.44 -9.51 2.21
CA PRO A 331 -11.56 -8.58 2.20
C PRO A 331 -12.63 -9.04 3.20
N GLU A 332 -13.46 -8.12 3.68
CA GLU A 332 -14.66 -8.44 4.47
C GLU A 332 -15.68 -9.23 3.64
N GLU A 333 -15.87 -8.80 2.40
CA GLU A 333 -16.77 -9.43 1.44
C GLU A 333 -15.96 -9.86 0.22
N ARG A 334 -16.24 -11.06 -0.29
CA ARG A 334 -15.58 -11.55 -1.50
C ARG A 334 -16.55 -11.48 -2.66
N GLU A 335 -16.41 -10.45 -3.47
CA GLU A 335 -17.16 -10.27 -4.71
C GLU A 335 -16.21 -10.26 -5.90
N ASP A 336 -16.54 -11.08 -6.92
CA ASP A 336 -15.83 -11.10 -8.22
C ASP A 336 -16.40 -9.97 -9.08
N TRP A 337 -15.78 -8.81 -8.99
CA TRP A 337 -16.29 -7.57 -9.58
C TRP A 337 -15.53 -7.10 -10.83
N VAL A 338 -14.24 -7.45 -10.96
CA VAL A 338 -13.32 -6.87 -11.96
C VAL A 338 -13.82 -7.07 -13.38
N GLU A 339 -14.07 -8.30 -13.78
CA GLU A 339 -14.54 -8.61 -15.13
C GLU A 339 -15.90 -7.95 -15.45
N LYS A 340 -16.84 -7.99 -14.48
CA LYS A 340 -18.17 -7.36 -14.60
C LYS A 340 -18.04 -5.85 -14.79
N TRP A 341 -17.16 -5.21 -14.03
CA TRP A 341 -16.94 -3.76 -14.09
C TRP A 341 -16.28 -3.35 -15.40
N ILE A 342 -15.26 -4.07 -15.86
CA ILE A 342 -14.61 -3.85 -17.14
C ILE A 342 -15.64 -3.95 -18.29
N LYS A 343 -16.50 -4.95 -18.29
CA LYS A 343 -17.57 -5.11 -19.28
C LYS A 343 -18.54 -3.92 -19.26
N LYS A 344 -18.95 -3.48 -18.06
CA LYS A 344 -19.80 -2.30 -17.88
C LYS A 344 -19.13 -1.05 -18.47
N LYS A 345 -17.90 -0.74 -18.07
CA LYS A 345 -17.15 0.44 -18.53
C LYS A 345 -16.92 0.44 -20.05
N LYS A 346 -16.60 -0.70 -20.65
CA LYS A 346 -16.46 -0.82 -22.12
C LYS A 346 -17.79 -0.56 -22.86
N LYS A 347 -18.91 -1.02 -22.32
CA LYS A 347 -20.23 -0.74 -22.88
C LYS A 347 -20.62 0.73 -22.79
N ASP A 348 -20.26 1.39 -21.70
CA ASP A 348 -20.58 2.82 -21.49
C ASP A 348 -19.73 3.72 -22.39
N LYS A 349 -18.50 3.35 -22.75
CA LYS A 349 -17.66 4.05 -23.74
C LYS A 349 -18.18 3.93 -25.19
N GLN A 350 -19.06 2.96 -25.49
CA GLN A 350 -19.63 2.75 -26.83
C GLN A 350 -20.96 3.49 -27.08
N LYS A 351 -21.52 4.09 -26.04
CA LYS A 351 -22.73 4.93 -26.10
C LYS A 351 -22.38 6.40 -26.28
#